data_6eda8ff426c591ef226b2d0d09c661ba
#
_entry.id   6eda8ff426c591ef226b2d0d09c661ba
#
_cell.length_a   1.000
_cell.length_b   1.000
_cell.length_c   1.000
_cell.angle_alpha   90.00
_cell.angle_beta   90.00
_cell.angle_gamma   90.00
#
_symmetry.space_group_name_H-M   'P 1'
#
loop_
_entity.id
_entity.type
_entity.pdbx_description
1 polymer ?
#
loop_
_entity_poly.entity_id
_entity_poly.type
_entity_poly.pdbx_seq_one_letter_code
_entity_poly.pdbx_strand_id
1 'polypeptide(L)'
;SHGWILSGDEKMSKSKGNILDPIELINQYGVDEIRYYLAKEVVFGLDGKINKDNIEICINDLANNIGNLTQRVFTLIEKYYDLKMPNTSDNHTKNSTTIIDAKNFVQYLRNLEIHNYIKEINKYSSKINKYVNDNEPWNRKLNSDTNIKNILNTSINSIKNIFILLHPVMPKKSEYFLNLLGLKSFSISNLKIDIPEGQKLSKPKILFKKY
;
A
#
# COMPACT_ATOMS: atom_id res chain seq x y z
N SER A 1 -3.45 -16.40 21.64
CA SER A 1 -4.25 -17.21 20.69
C SER A 1 -5.15 -16.29 19.89
N HIS A 2 -5.48 -16.66 18.67
CA HIS A 2 -6.51 -16.04 17.87
C HIS A 2 -7.85 -16.73 18.11
N GLY A 3 -8.98 -16.07 17.73
CA GLY A 3 -10.30 -16.65 17.74
C GLY A 3 -10.51 -17.69 16.61
N TRP A 4 -11.72 -18.19 16.48
CA TRP A 4 -12.09 -19.09 15.39
C TRP A 4 -12.16 -18.35 14.05
N ILE A 5 -11.85 -19.07 12.99
CA ILE A 5 -12.14 -18.61 11.64
C ILE A 5 -13.44 -19.29 11.20
N LEU A 6 -14.43 -18.47 10.91
CA LEU A 6 -15.77 -18.89 10.52
C LEU A 6 -15.97 -18.73 9.01
N SER A 7 -16.69 -19.64 8.38
CA SER A 7 -17.18 -19.47 7.00
C SER A 7 -18.56 -18.83 7.04
N GLY A 8 -18.60 -17.51 6.77
CA GLY A 8 -19.79 -16.72 7.06
C GLY A 8 -20.06 -16.65 8.56
N ASP A 9 -21.24 -17.08 8.98
CA ASP A 9 -21.64 -17.11 10.40
C ASP A 9 -21.48 -18.48 11.05
N GLU A 10 -20.98 -19.48 10.31
CA GLU A 10 -20.88 -20.86 10.78
C GLU A 10 -19.44 -21.31 10.96
N LYS A 11 -19.23 -22.18 11.97
CA LYS A 11 -17.95 -22.87 12.15
C LYS A 11 -17.70 -23.75 10.92
N MET A 12 -16.48 -23.70 10.36
CA MET A 12 -16.06 -24.57 9.27
C MET A 12 -16.14 -26.03 9.69
N SER A 13 -16.77 -26.85 8.85
CA SER A 13 -16.91 -28.29 9.08
C SER A 13 -16.86 -29.05 7.76
N LYS A 14 -16.12 -30.17 7.72
CA LYS A 14 -16.06 -31.06 6.56
C LYS A 14 -17.44 -31.62 6.18
N SER A 15 -18.25 -31.93 7.18
CA SER A 15 -19.61 -32.47 6.96
C SER A 15 -20.57 -31.47 6.37
N LYS A 16 -20.34 -30.15 6.56
CA LYS A 16 -21.16 -29.08 6.00
C LYS A 16 -20.66 -28.60 4.63
N GLY A 17 -19.49 -29.03 4.18
CA GLY A 17 -18.90 -28.59 2.93
C GLY A 17 -18.53 -27.10 2.86
N ASN A 18 -18.46 -26.43 4.01
CA ASN A 18 -18.20 -24.98 4.10
C ASN A 18 -16.75 -24.64 4.45
N ILE A 19 -15.83 -25.58 4.25
CA ILE A 19 -14.40 -25.35 4.44
C ILE A 19 -13.84 -24.54 3.27
N LEU A 20 -13.16 -23.46 3.60
CA LEU A 20 -12.34 -22.71 2.65
C LEU A 20 -10.90 -23.23 2.74
N ASP A 21 -10.43 -23.86 1.65
CA ASP A 21 -9.05 -24.33 1.58
C ASP A 21 -8.11 -23.12 1.41
N PRO A 22 -7.19 -22.85 2.36
CA PRO A 22 -6.27 -21.74 2.26
C PRO A 22 -5.34 -21.85 1.03
N ILE A 23 -5.04 -23.05 0.56
CA ILE A 23 -4.20 -23.25 -0.63
C ILE A 23 -4.95 -22.80 -1.89
N GLU A 24 -6.23 -23.15 -2.01
CA GLU A 24 -7.07 -22.70 -3.12
C GLU A 24 -7.20 -21.18 -3.12
N LEU A 25 -7.43 -20.54 -1.95
CA LEU A 25 -7.50 -19.10 -1.82
C LEU A 25 -6.19 -18.43 -2.22
N ILE A 26 -5.05 -18.98 -1.80
CA ILE A 26 -3.72 -18.45 -2.16
C ILE A 26 -3.46 -18.60 -3.65
N ASN A 27 -3.86 -19.71 -4.27
CA ASN A 27 -3.71 -19.92 -5.70
C ASN A 27 -4.60 -18.98 -6.54
N GLN A 28 -5.81 -18.67 -6.04
CA GLN A 28 -6.77 -17.79 -6.71
C GLN A 28 -6.38 -16.32 -6.57
N TYR A 29 -6.08 -15.87 -5.37
CA TYR A 29 -5.94 -14.44 -5.03
C TYR A 29 -4.48 -13.98 -4.84
N GLY A 30 -3.59 -14.90 -4.47
CA GLY A 30 -2.22 -14.60 -4.10
C GLY A 30 -2.00 -14.59 -2.59
N VAL A 31 -0.79 -14.96 -2.18
CA VAL A 31 -0.46 -15.10 -0.75
C VAL A 31 -0.48 -13.75 -0.03
N ASP A 32 0.01 -12.70 -0.65
CA ASP A 32 0.09 -11.37 -0.03
C ASP A 32 -1.31 -10.75 0.12
N GLU A 33 -2.21 -10.98 -0.85
CA GLU A 33 -3.58 -10.54 -0.80
C GLU A 33 -4.37 -11.22 0.33
N ILE A 34 -4.21 -12.52 0.48
CA ILE A 34 -4.86 -13.26 1.59
C ILE A 34 -4.29 -12.82 2.94
N ARG A 35 -2.96 -12.62 3.06
CA ARG A 35 -2.35 -12.08 4.28
C ARG A 35 -2.89 -10.69 4.62
N TYR A 36 -3.01 -9.82 3.62
CA TYR A 36 -3.57 -8.48 3.80
C TYR A 36 -5.03 -8.53 4.26
N TYR A 37 -5.86 -9.37 3.63
CA TYR A 37 -7.24 -9.59 4.03
C TYR A 37 -7.34 -10.03 5.50
N LEU A 38 -6.61 -11.07 5.89
CA LEU A 38 -6.61 -11.57 7.24
C LEU A 38 -6.12 -10.52 8.26
N ALA A 39 -5.06 -9.78 7.94
CA ALA A 39 -4.52 -8.73 8.79
C ALA A 39 -5.49 -7.55 8.97
N LYS A 40 -6.32 -7.26 7.96
CA LYS A 40 -7.30 -6.16 7.97
C LYS A 40 -8.61 -6.56 8.68
N GLU A 41 -9.15 -7.75 8.39
CA GLU A 41 -10.50 -8.13 8.76
C GLU A 41 -10.56 -9.00 10.03
N VAL A 42 -9.49 -9.73 10.38
CA VAL A 42 -9.45 -10.59 11.56
C VAL A 42 -8.78 -9.86 12.70
N VAL A 43 -9.59 -9.41 13.66
CA VAL A 43 -9.08 -8.74 14.87
C VAL A 43 -8.44 -9.77 15.78
N PHE A 44 -7.20 -9.49 16.24
CA PHE A 44 -6.48 -10.38 17.13
C PHE A 44 -7.28 -10.67 18.42
N GLY A 45 -7.43 -11.95 18.74
CA GLY A 45 -8.19 -12.41 19.91
C GLY A 45 -9.70 -12.58 19.70
N LEU A 46 -10.24 -12.14 18.56
CA LEU A 46 -11.66 -12.30 18.21
C LEU A 46 -11.84 -13.33 17.09
N ASP A 47 -13.08 -13.80 16.92
CA ASP A 47 -13.44 -14.65 15.80
C ASP A 47 -13.43 -13.84 14.49
N GLY A 48 -12.91 -14.45 13.44
CA GLY A 48 -12.88 -13.85 12.09
C GLY A 48 -13.85 -14.55 11.15
N LYS A 49 -14.57 -13.77 10.33
CA LYS A 49 -15.44 -14.32 9.29
C LYS A 49 -14.73 -14.22 7.94
N ILE A 50 -14.67 -15.33 7.22
CA ILE A 50 -14.10 -15.39 5.88
C ILE A 50 -15.15 -15.85 4.88
N ASN A 51 -15.31 -15.11 3.79
CA ASN A 51 -16.00 -15.55 2.58
C ASN A 51 -15.32 -14.95 1.34
N LYS A 52 -15.57 -15.52 0.18
CA LYS A 52 -14.93 -15.11 -1.08
C LYS A 52 -15.29 -13.68 -1.45
N ASP A 53 -16.54 -13.27 -1.29
CA ASP A 53 -17.00 -11.93 -1.63
C ASP A 53 -16.26 -10.85 -0.82
N ASN A 54 -16.09 -11.07 0.49
CA ASN A 54 -15.36 -10.14 1.34
C ASN A 54 -13.87 -10.06 0.98
N ILE A 55 -13.27 -11.20 0.57
CA ILE A 55 -11.89 -11.23 0.07
C ILE A 55 -11.78 -10.37 -1.19
N GLU A 56 -12.68 -10.56 -2.16
CA GLU A 56 -12.68 -9.82 -3.42
C GLU A 56 -12.92 -8.31 -3.22
N ILE A 57 -13.87 -7.94 -2.38
CA ILE A 57 -14.10 -6.54 -1.99
C ILE A 57 -12.83 -5.94 -1.39
N CYS A 58 -12.19 -6.63 -0.46
CA CYS A 58 -10.97 -6.17 0.19
C CYS A 58 -9.81 -5.98 -0.80
N ILE A 59 -9.63 -6.91 -1.74
CA ILE A 59 -8.59 -6.84 -2.77
C ILE A 59 -8.90 -5.72 -3.78
N ASN A 60 -10.17 -5.56 -4.16
CA ASN A 60 -10.61 -4.47 -5.04
C ASN A 60 -10.38 -3.09 -4.39
N ASP A 61 -10.64 -2.94 -3.09
CA ASP A 61 -10.33 -1.73 -2.34
C ASP A 61 -8.83 -1.44 -2.33
N LEU A 62 -8.00 -2.46 -2.10
CA LEU A 62 -6.54 -2.34 -2.15
C LEU A 62 -6.05 -1.91 -3.54
N ALA A 63 -6.60 -2.52 -4.60
CA ALA A 63 -6.30 -2.17 -5.99
C ALA A 63 -6.74 -0.74 -6.33
N ASN A 64 -7.92 -0.33 -5.88
CA ASN A 64 -8.47 1.01 -6.14
C ASN A 64 -7.73 2.10 -5.37
N ASN A 65 -7.32 1.83 -4.14
CA ASN A 65 -6.62 2.80 -3.30
C ASN A 65 -5.12 2.85 -3.64
N ILE A 66 -4.35 1.83 -3.24
CA ILE A 66 -2.89 1.82 -3.36
C ILE A 66 -2.45 1.52 -4.80
N GLY A 67 -3.12 0.57 -5.47
CA GLY A 67 -2.80 0.18 -6.84
C GLY A 67 -2.97 1.32 -7.83
N ASN A 68 -4.13 1.97 -7.86
CA ASN A 68 -4.41 3.09 -8.77
C ASN A 68 -3.52 4.30 -8.47
N LEU A 69 -3.28 4.63 -7.19
CA LEU A 69 -2.36 5.70 -6.81
C LEU A 69 -0.97 5.47 -7.41
N THR A 70 -0.44 4.26 -7.22
CA THR A 70 0.87 3.88 -7.73
C THR A 70 0.94 4.00 -9.25
N GLN A 71 -0.04 3.45 -9.97
CA GLN A 71 -0.08 3.50 -11.43
C GLN A 71 -0.15 4.94 -11.96
N ARG A 72 -0.99 5.78 -11.36
CA ARG A 72 -1.14 7.19 -11.76
C ARG A 72 0.15 7.97 -11.60
N VAL A 73 0.80 7.85 -10.44
CA VAL A 73 2.05 8.57 -10.16
C VAL A 73 3.16 8.10 -11.09
N PHE A 74 3.31 6.79 -11.31
CA PHE A 74 4.31 6.25 -12.25
C PHE A 74 4.05 6.66 -13.69
N THR A 75 2.80 6.69 -14.13
CA THR A 75 2.44 7.17 -15.48
C THR A 75 2.86 8.63 -15.69
N LEU A 76 2.72 9.47 -14.67
CA LEU A 76 3.14 10.86 -14.76
C LEU A 76 4.67 11.02 -14.72
N ILE A 77 5.36 10.24 -13.86
CA ILE A 77 6.83 10.23 -13.81
C ILE A 77 7.41 9.69 -15.12
N GLU A 78 6.82 8.65 -15.70
CA GLU A 78 7.21 8.16 -17.04
C GLU A 78 7.03 9.25 -18.11
N LYS A 79 5.85 9.86 -18.14
CA LYS A 79 5.49 10.85 -19.17
C LYS A 79 6.34 12.12 -19.11
N TYR A 80 6.67 12.59 -17.93
CA TYR A 80 7.30 13.89 -17.73
C TYR A 80 8.80 13.82 -17.44
N TYR A 81 9.28 12.70 -16.89
CA TYR A 81 10.65 12.58 -16.38
C TYR A 81 11.35 11.29 -16.79
N ASP A 82 10.83 10.57 -17.80
CA ASP A 82 11.46 9.35 -18.36
C ASP A 82 11.83 8.33 -17.26
N LEU A 83 10.91 8.09 -16.32
CA LEU A 83 11.11 7.20 -15.15
C LEU A 83 12.35 7.59 -14.31
N LYS A 84 12.73 8.85 -14.27
CA LYS A 84 13.72 9.37 -13.34
C LYS A 84 13.03 10.05 -12.17
N MET A 85 13.59 9.87 -10.97
CA MET A 85 13.10 10.54 -9.78
C MET A 85 13.14 12.04 -9.96
N PRO A 86 12.01 12.77 -9.88
CA PRO A 86 11.97 14.21 -10.05
C PRO A 86 12.80 14.93 -8.99
N ASN A 87 13.60 15.90 -9.41
CA ASN A 87 14.35 16.77 -8.49
C ASN A 87 13.40 17.76 -7.82
N THR A 88 13.60 18.00 -6.54
CA THR A 88 12.85 19.02 -5.81
C THR A 88 13.51 20.39 -5.94
N SER A 89 12.76 21.46 -5.67
CA SER A 89 13.36 22.80 -5.50
C SER A 89 14.00 22.91 -4.11
N ASP A 90 15.05 23.73 -3.98
CA ASP A 90 15.77 23.95 -2.71
C ASP A 90 14.87 24.37 -1.53
N ASN A 91 13.71 24.98 -1.82
CA ASN A 91 12.74 25.43 -0.83
C ASN A 91 11.55 24.46 -0.67
N HIS A 92 11.67 23.21 -1.13
CA HIS A 92 10.56 22.27 -1.01
C HIS A 92 10.38 21.80 0.43
N THR A 93 9.39 22.35 1.13
CA THR A 93 8.94 21.83 2.42
C THR A 93 7.98 20.67 2.20
N LYS A 94 8.26 19.51 2.81
CA LYS A 94 7.34 18.37 2.79
C LYS A 94 5.98 18.79 3.34
N ASN A 95 4.93 18.49 2.61
CA ASN A 95 3.57 18.75 3.09
C ASN A 95 3.34 17.95 4.38
N SER A 96 2.81 18.60 5.41
CA SER A 96 2.52 17.97 6.71
C SER A 96 1.61 16.73 6.58
N THR A 97 0.76 16.68 5.55
CA THR A 97 -0.12 15.54 5.27
C THR A 97 0.63 14.28 4.84
N THR A 98 1.87 14.42 4.35
CA THR A 98 2.72 13.32 3.87
C THR A 98 3.70 12.79 4.92
N ILE A 99 3.74 13.43 6.10
CA ILE A 99 4.60 13.01 7.19
C ILE A 99 4.02 11.78 7.88
N ILE A 100 4.85 10.76 8.06
CA ILE A 100 4.51 9.54 8.80
C ILE A 100 5.11 9.60 10.21
N ASP A 101 4.28 9.38 11.21
CA ASP A 101 4.74 9.08 12.56
C ASP A 101 5.03 7.57 12.70
N ALA A 102 6.29 7.20 12.48
CA ALA A 102 6.73 5.82 12.58
C ALA A 102 6.50 5.19 13.97
N LYS A 103 6.46 6.02 15.05
CA LYS A 103 6.25 5.52 16.42
C LYS A 103 4.85 4.91 16.58
N ASN A 104 3.83 5.55 16.03
CA ASN A 104 2.45 5.03 16.09
C ASN A 104 2.33 3.66 15.39
N PHE A 105 2.98 3.49 14.24
CA PHE A 105 2.97 2.21 13.52
C PHE A 105 3.68 1.10 14.32
N VAL A 106 4.82 1.40 14.95
CA VAL A 106 5.51 0.44 15.83
C VAL A 106 4.65 0.07 17.03
N GLN A 107 3.91 1.03 17.60
CA GLN A 107 3.06 0.79 18.76
C GLN A 107 1.91 -0.18 18.43
N TYR A 108 1.25 -0.04 17.29
CA TYR A 108 0.22 -1.00 16.86
C TYR A 108 0.77 -2.44 16.76
N LEU A 109 1.96 -2.61 16.19
CA LEU A 109 2.59 -3.93 16.09
C LEU A 109 2.96 -4.51 17.46
N ARG A 110 3.48 -3.67 18.38
CA ARG A 110 3.81 -4.09 19.75
C ARG A 110 2.56 -4.51 20.54
N ASN A 111 1.45 -3.85 20.31
CA ASN A 111 0.18 -4.14 20.95
C ASN A 111 -0.61 -5.28 20.27
N LEU A 112 -0.08 -5.88 19.19
CA LEU A 112 -0.77 -6.87 18.35
C LEU A 112 -2.07 -6.34 17.71
N GLU A 113 -2.16 -5.02 17.53
CA GLU A 113 -3.30 -4.33 16.90
C GLU A 113 -3.13 -4.28 15.38
N ILE A 114 -2.99 -5.43 14.74
CA ILE A 114 -2.63 -5.53 13.31
C ILE A 114 -3.71 -4.89 12.42
N HIS A 115 -4.99 -5.04 12.76
CA HIS A 115 -6.10 -4.40 12.04
C HIS A 115 -6.02 -2.86 12.07
N ASN A 116 -5.66 -2.27 13.24
CA ASN A 116 -5.45 -0.82 13.37
C ASN A 116 -4.22 -0.37 12.58
N TYR A 117 -3.14 -1.17 12.57
CA TYR A 117 -1.96 -0.93 11.74
C TYR A 117 -2.34 -0.81 10.26
N ILE A 118 -3.11 -1.75 9.71
CA ILE A 118 -3.57 -1.71 8.32
C ILE A 118 -4.52 -0.53 8.07
N LYS A 119 -5.42 -0.24 9.02
CA LYS A 119 -6.33 0.90 8.94
C LYS A 119 -5.57 2.23 8.81
N GLU A 120 -4.50 2.42 9.58
CA GLU A 120 -3.69 3.64 9.48
C GLU A 120 -2.88 3.71 8.18
N ILE A 121 -2.40 2.59 7.63
CA ILE A 121 -1.78 2.56 6.29
C ILE A 121 -2.80 3.00 5.23
N ASN A 122 -4.02 2.47 5.27
CA ASN A 122 -5.07 2.83 4.31
C ASN A 122 -5.48 4.30 4.43
N LYS A 123 -5.57 4.83 5.64
CA LYS A 123 -5.84 6.24 5.91
C LYS A 123 -4.71 7.13 5.36
N TYR A 124 -3.46 6.72 5.54
CA TYR A 124 -2.31 7.42 4.95
C TYR A 124 -2.37 7.40 3.43
N SER A 125 -2.62 6.24 2.81
CA SER A 125 -2.78 6.13 1.37
C SER A 125 -3.91 7.02 0.83
N SER A 126 -5.04 7.09 1.52
CA SER A 126 -6.16 7.97 1.16
C SER A 126 -5.79 9.46 1.22
N LYS A 127 -4.96 9.87 2.21
CA LYS A 127 -4.43 11.23 2.28
C LYS A 127 -3.53 11.56 1.09
N ILE A 128 -2.70 10.61 0.65
CA ILE A 128 -1.84 10.81 -0.53
C ILE A 128 -2.66 10.85 -1.82
N ASN A 129 -3.68 9.98 -1.95
CA ASN A 129 -4.63 10.06 -3.07
C ASN A 129 -5.29 11.45 -3.15
N LYS A 130 -5.77 11.96 -2.00
CA LYS A 130 -6.35 13.30 -1.91
C LYS A 130 -5.33 14.37 -2.29
N TYR A 131 -4.10 14.30 -1.76
CA TYR A 131 -3.03 15.23 -2.10
C TYR A 131 -2.76 15.29 -3.61
N VAL A 132 -2.66 14.13 -4.27
CA VAL A 132 -2.46 14.06 -5.73
C VAL A 132 -3.66 14.63 -6.49
N ASN A 133 -4.88 14.36 -6.02
CA ASN A 133 -6.10 14.88 -6.65
C ASN A 133 -6.23 16.39 -6.50
N ASP A 134 -6.01 16.93 -5.31
CA ASP A 134 -6.14 18.36 -5.03
C ASP A 134 -5.08 19.20 -5.77
N ASN A 135 -3.92 18.63 -6.08
CA ASN A 135 -2.83 19.32 -6.77
C ASN A 135 -2.82 19.09 -8.31
N GLU A 136 -3.64 18.17 -8.82
CA GLU A 136 -3.80 17.90 -10.27
C GLU A 136 -2.50 17.94 -11.09
N PRO A 137 -1.46 17.13 -10.80
CA PRO A 137 -0.15 17.21 -11.47
C PRO A 137 -0.21 16.92 -12.98
N TRP A 138 -1.32 16.40 -13.48
CA TRP A 138 -1.58 16.21 -14.91
C TRP A 138 -1.99 17.52 -15.62
N ASN A 139 -2.43 18.53 -14.87
CA ASN A 139 -2.92 19.80 -15.41
C ASN A 139 -1.78 20.84 -15.47
N ARG A 140 -1.06 20.85 -16.59
CA ARG A 140 0.06 21.80 -16.81
C ARG A 140 -0.36 23.26 -16.91
N LYS A 141 -1.63 23.54 -17.11
CA LYS A 141 -2.13 24.94 -17.11
C LYS A 141 -2.21 25.52 -15.71
N LEU A 142 -2.45 24.66 -14.72
CA LEU A 142 -2.53 25.06 -13.30
C LEU A 142 -1.18 24.99 -12.58
N ASN A 143 -0.24 24.17 -13.08
CA ASN A 143 1.00 23.87 -12.38
C ASN A 143 2.23 24.25 -13.19
N SER A 144 3.18 24.95 -12.58
CA SER A 144 4.53 25.08 -13.09
C SER A 144 5.25 23.71 -13.07
N ASP A 145 6.31 23.56 -13.89
CA ASP A 145 7.14 22.35 -13.89
C ASP A 145 7.72 22.06 -12.49
N THR A 146 8.14 23.10 -11.76
CA THR A 146 8.62 23.00 -10.38
C THR A 146 7.56 22.40 -9.44
N ASN A 147 6.30 22.87 -9.54
CA ASN A 147 5.21 22.31 -8.73
C ASN A 147 4.97 20.84 -9.04
N ILE A 148 4.95 20.47 -10.33
CA ILE A 148 4.76 19.08 -10.75
C ILE A 148 5.87 18.18 -10.20
N LYS A 149 7.14 18.63 -10.27
CA LYS A 149 8.30 17.92 -9.69
C LYS A 149 8.08 17.67 -8.19
N ASN A 150 7.75 18.70 -7.44
CA ASN A 150 7.54 18.60 -6.00
C ASN A 150 6.37 17.66 -5.65
N ILE A 151 5.26 17.75 -6.37
CA ILE A 151 4.09 16.89 -6.16
C ILE A 151 4.46 15.42 -6.43
N LEU A 152 5.11 15.13 -7.54
CA LEU A 152 5.46 13.76 -7.92
C LEU A 152 6.56 13.18 -7.02
N ASN A 153 7.57 13.98 -6.65
CA ASN A 153 8.60 13.58 -5.69
C ASN A 153 7.96 13.19 -4.33
N THR A 154 7.11 14.06 -3.79
CA THR A 154 6.39 13.80 -2.54
C THR A 154 5.53 12.54 -2.65
N SER A 155 4.82 12.38 -3.76
CA SER A 155 3.90 11.26 -3.96
C SER A 155 4.63 9.92 -4.02
N ILE A 156 5.72 9.82 -4.80
CA ILE A 156 6.46 8.56 -4.94
C ILE A 156 7.18 8.17 -3.63
N ASN A 157 7.72 9.13 -2.89
CA ASN A 157 8.29 8.88 -1.56
C ASN A 157 7.23 8.42 -0.56
N SER A 158 6.01 8.97 -0.64
CA SER A 158 4.89 8.52 0.18
C SER A 158 4.43 7.11 -0.18
N ILE A 159 4.37 6.76 -1.47
CA ILE A 159 4.07 5.41 -1.93
C ILE A 159 5.16 4.43 -1.47
N LYS A 160 6.44 4.79 -1.59
CA LYS A 160 7.56 4.03 -1.00
C LYS A 160 7.29 3.73 0.48
N ASN A 161 6.89 4.72 1.26
CA ASN A 161 6.61 4.56 2.67
C ASN A 161 5.42 3.61 2.93
N ILE A 162 4.36 3.66 2.11
CA ILE A 162 3.25 2.70 2.18
C ILE A 162 3.75 1.27 2.02
N PHE A 163 4.61 0.99 1.03
CA PHE A 163 5.13 -0.36 0.79
C PHE A 163 6.13 -0.81 1.86
N ILE A 164 6.92 0.10 2.46
CA ILE A 164 7.74 -0.23 3.64
C ILE A 164 6.85 -0.67 4.80
N LEU A 165 5.75 0.04 5.06
CA LEU A 165 4.80 -0.31 6.12
C LEU A 165 4.01 -1.58 5.78
N LEU A 166 3.68 -1.85 4.53
CA LEU A 166 3.02 -3.08 4.11
C LEU A 166 3.93 -4.31 4.14
N HIS A 167 5.25 -4.14 4.12
CA HIS A 167 6.20 -5.25 4.02
C HIS A 167 6.01 -6.37 5.06
N PRO A 168 5.71 -6.12 6.35
CA PRO A 168 5.45 -7.19 7.31
C PRO A 168 4.24 -8.05 6.96
N VAL A 169 3.26 -7.50 6.24
CA VAL A 169 2.01 -8.17 5.88
C VAL A 169 2.04 -8.73 4.46
N MET A 170 2.59 -7.95 3.51
CA MET A 170 2.66 -8.25 2.07
C MET A 170 4.12 -8.26 1.57
N PRO A 171 4.95 -9.19 2.02
CA PRO A 171 6.39 -9.15 1.76
C PRO A 171 6.74 -9.19 0.27
N LYS A 172 6.17 -10.12 -0.50
CA LYS A 172 6.55 -10.33 -1.91
C LYS A 172 6.22 -9.11 -2.78
N LYS A 173 5.03 -8.54 -2.63
CA LYS A 173 4.62 -7.36 -3.40
C LYS A 173 5.35 -6.09 -2.95
N SER A 174 5.60 -5.96 -1.66
CA SER A 174 6.36 -4.83 -1.14
C SER A 174 7.82 -4.88 -1.61
N GLU A 175 8.50 -6.03 -1.51
CA GLU A 175 9.86 -6.23 -2.02
C GLU A 175 9.94 -5.98 -3.52
N TYR A 176 9.01 -6.55 -4.30
CA TYR A 176 8.95 -6.30 -5.72
C TYR A 176 8.89 -4.80 -6.03
N PHE A 177 7.95 -4.08 -5.40
CA PHE A 177 7.78 -2.65 -5.64
C PHE A 177 8.99 -1.81 -5.18
N LEU A 178 9.51 -2.06 -3.97
CA LEU A 178 10.63 -1.31 -3.41
C LEU A 178 11.94 -1.54 -4.21
N ASN A 179 12.12 -2.74 -4.76
CA ASN A 179 13.23 -3.02 -5.67
C ASN A 179 13.13 -2.22 -6.99
N LEU A 180 11.92 -1.96 -7.51
CA LEU A 180 11.73 -1.09 -8.69
C LEU A 180 12.14 0.36 -8.42
N LEU A 181 12.11 0.78 -7.14
CA LEU A 181 12.61 2.07 -6.68
C LEU A 181 14.12 2.06 -6.37
N GLY A 182 14.79 0.91 -6.53
CA GLY A 182 16.22 0.76 -6.26
C GLY A 182 16.58 0.63 -4.77
N LEU A 183 15.61 0.38 -3.88
CA LEU A 183 15.89 0.14 -2.47
C LEU A 183 16.38 -1.28 -2.24
N LYS A 184 17.43 -1.42 -1.40
CA LYS A 184 18.01 -2.72 -1.03
C LYS A 184 17.65 -3.18 0.39
N SER A 185 17.07 -2.29 1.20
CA SER A 185 16.61 -2.61 2.55
C SER A 185 15.26 -1.95 2.81
N PHE A 186 14.42 -2.59 3.62
CA PHE A 186 13.00 -2.24 3.80
C PHE A 186 12.66 -2.06 5.29
N SER A 187 13.56 -1.45 6.05
CA SER A 187 13.35 -1.21 7.47
C SER A 187 12.56 0.09 7.72
N ILE A 188 12.00 0.22 8.91
CA ILE A 188 11.25 1.40 9.32
C ILE A 188 12.11 2.68 9.33
N SER A 189 13.44 2.57 9.46
CA SER A 189 14.38 3.69 9.34
C SER A 189 14.37 4.31 7.93
N ASN A 190 14.07 3.52 6.90
CA ASN A 190 13.97 3.99 5.51
C ASN A 190 12.75 4.89 5.25
N LEU A 191 11.78 4.99 6.17
CA LEU A 191 10.65 5.91 6.04
C LEU A 191 11.10 7.38 5.95
N LYS A 192 12.23 7.71 6.57
CA LYS A 192 12.77 9.09 6.59
C LYS A 192 13.74 9.39 5.43
N ILE A 193 14.15 8.36 4.69
CA ILE A 193 15.12 8.49 3.62
C ILE A 193 14.37 8.59 2.31
N ASP A 194 14.53 9.70 1.60
CA ASP A 194 13.93 9.87 0.28
C ASP A 194 14.71 9.12 -0.79
N ILE A 195 14.03 8.78 -1.88
CA ILE A 195 14.67 8.23 -3.08
C ILE A 195 15.57 9.32 -3.66
N PRO A 196 16.85 8.99 -3.98
CA PRO A 196 17.76 9.99 -4.55
C PRO A 196 17.20 10.63 -5.82
N GLU A 197 17.37 11.95 -5.94
CA GLU A 197 16.99 12.70 -7.14
C GLU A 197 17.71 12.18 -8.37
N GLY A 198 17.02 12.15 -9.52
CA GLY A 198 17.56 11.62 -10.76
C GLY A 198 17.73 10.10 -10.81
N GLN A 199 17.47 9.38 -9.71
CA GLN A 199 17.53 7.91 -9.72
C GLN A 199 16.56 7.34 -10.73
N LYS A 200 17.04 6.40 -11.57
CA LYS A 200 16.20 5.67 -12.52
C LYS A 200 15.28 4.71 -11.77
N LEU A 201 14.00 4.81 -12.07
CA LEU A 201 12.95 3.93 -11.56
C LEU A 201 12.55 2.91 -12.61
N SER A 202 11.96 1.80 -12.20
CA SER A 202 11.37 0.82 -13.10
C SER A 202 9.86 0.83 -12.98
N LYS A 203 9.15 0.80 -14.12
CA LYS A 203 7.68 0.84 -14.11
C LYS A 203 7.11 -0.45 -13.53
N PRO A 204 6.21 -0.37 -12.52
CA PRO A 204 5.56 -1.54 -11.99
C PRO A 204 4.56 -2.14 -12.98
N LYS A 205 4.47 -3.47 -13.02
CA LYS A 205 3.30 -4.16 -13.56
C LYS A 205 2.09 -3.87 -12.66
N ILE A 206 0.89 -4.28 -13.10
CA ILE A 206 -0.30 -4.21 -12.24
C ILE A 206 -0.01 -4.95 -10.94
N LEU A 207 -0.02 -4.21 -9.82
CA LEU A 207 0.34 -4.76 -8.50
C LEU A 207 -0.78 -5.63 -7.93
N PHE A 208 -2.03 -5.20 -8.10
CA PHE A 208 -3.20 -5.89 -7.57
C PHE A 208 -4.20 -6.11 -8.69
N LYS A 209 -4.55 -7.38 -8.91
CA LYS A 209 -5.60 -7.77 -9.84
C LYS A 209 -6.96 -7.45 -9.21
N LYS A 210 -7.93 -7.04 -10.03
CA LYS A 210 -9.33 -6.88 -9.62
C LYS A 210 -10.13 -8.14 -9.95
N TYR A 211 -11.12 -8.42 -9.13
CA TYR A 211 -12.02 -9.55 -9.23
C TYR A 211 -13.47 -9.11 -9.38
#